data_e457928a548672d989e4898e6a470afd
#
_entry.id   e457928a548672d989e4898e6a470afd
#
_cell.length_a   1.000
_cell.length_b   1.000
_cell.length_c   1.000
_cell.angle_alpha   90.00
_cell.angle_beta   90.00
_cell.angle_gamma   90.00
#
_symmetry.space_group_name_H-M   'P 1'
#
loop_
_entity.id
_entity.type
_entity.pdbx_description
1 polymer ?
#
loop_
_entity_poly.entity_id
_entity_poly.type
_entity_poly.pdbx_seq_one_letter_code
_entity_poly.pdbx_strand_id
1 'polypeptide(L)'
;MGRATGIFAIAVGSGDAAGVRRIWSENPDLLNGTGLSPTHYLDDAIAHNHLEVLRALVEIGADINSQSIGRDDRGRAWCAVSNDATDCLEWLLQNNVRINFDTPEATRCFALECACAIGALDLVRQLIDHGAVTDYRWKEGDRPRGNPLTIAVNGGHEHVAEHLRSIGTPEPELPDQNENDRWDPLRAHLTSYFGEPEADEISQDVPTQPAISIVVIRSDDQTVLVTRGMSVAPITQGDGNQLYTELIMQVPADWAIGTESEDRKSKWAIACLQQLAVFPHISGQSFPPYLMCPNGMPPQPILEGHDFTGVLAIQAMAAFATYADGDNTVTMYHIVPLFTEEFDLAKSAGIGELLERFDARGVGQLIDLSRPNVAATL
;
A
#
# COMPACT_ATOMS: atom_id res chain seq x y z
N MET A 1 -31.79 9.15 -20.19
CA MET A 1 -31.07 9.11 -18.92
C MET A 1 -29.55 8.94 -19.10
N GLY A 2 -29.02 7.93 -19.78
CA GLY A 2 -27.57 7.69 -19.88
C GLY A 2 -26.68 8.81 -20.43
N ARG A 3 -27.20 9.69 -21.30
CA ARG A 3 -26.40 10.78 -21.89
C ARG A 3 -26.11 11.92 -20.89
N ALA A 4 -27.10 12.31 -20.09
CA ALA A 4 -26.96 13.38 -19.10
C ALA A 4 -26.04 12.94 -17.94
N THR A 5 -26.14 11.67 -17.50
CA THR A 5 -25.26 11.07 -16.49
C THR A 5 -23.81 11.04 -16.96
N GLY A 6 -23.55 10.65 -18.22
CA GLY A 6 -22.21 10.65 -18.78
C GLY A 6 -21.59 12.06 -18.85
N ILE A 7 -22.39 13.06 -19.27
CA ILE A 7 -21.93 14.46 -19.33
C ILE A 7 -21.67 15.02 -17.92
N PHE A 8 -22.49 14.64 -16.92
CA PHE A 8 -22.28 15.02 -15.52
C PHE A 8 -20.97 14.43 -14.96
N ALA A 9 -20.72 13.14 -15.18
CA ALA A 9 -19.47 12.49 -14.78
C ALA A 9 -18.25 13.14 -15.44
N ILE A 10 -18.33 13.51 -16.71
CA ILE A 10 -17.26 14.23 -17.41
C ILE A 10 -17.03 15.61 -16.78
N ALA A 11 -18.09 16.36 -16.45
CA ALA A 11 -17.97 17.66 -15.80
C ALA A 11 -17.29 17.54 -14.42
N VAL A 12 -17.62 16.50 -13.64
CA VAL A 12 -16.97 16.22 -12.37
C VAL A 12 -15.46 15.90 -12.57
N GLY A 13 -15.16 14.95 -13.43
CA GLY A 13 -13.78 14.51 -13.68
C GLY A 13 -12.90 15.58 -14.33
N SER A 14 -13.49 16.55 -15.07
CA SER A 14 -12.76 17.66 -15.68
C SER A 14 -12.63 18.92 -14.80
N GLY A 15 -13.20 18.92 -13.60
CA GLY A 15 -13.18 20.09 -12.73
C GLY A 15 -14.18 21.21 -13.10
N ASP A 16 -15.17 20.95 -13.98
CA ASP A 16 -16.15 21.95 -14.44
C ASP A 16 -17.31 22.12 -13.44
N ALA A 17 -17.07 22.87 -12.36
CA ALA A 17 -18.07 23.16 -11.34
C ALA A 17 -19.30 23.92 -11.90
N ALA A 18 -19.12 24.79 -12.89
CA ALA A 18 -20.20 25.50 -13.54
C ALA A 18 -21.07 24.53 -14.35
N GLY A 19 -20.45 23.61 -15.08
CA GLY A 19 -21.12 22.52 -15.78
C GLY A 19 -21.90 21.62 -14.83
N VAL A 20 -21.33 21.26 -13.66
CA VAL A 20 -22.03 20.47 -12.64
C VAL A 20 -23.31 21.17 -12.18
N ARG A 21 -23.24 22.44 -11.79
CA ARG A 21 -24.44 23.22 -11.36
C ARG A 21 -25.47 23.32 -12.46
N ARG A 22 -25.05 23.64 -13.69
CA ARG A 22 -25.94 23.78 -14.85
C ARG A 22 -26.65 22.46 -15.19
N ILE A 23 -25.89 21.36 -15.33
CA ILE A 23 -26.48 20.07 -15.72
C ILE A 23 -27.45 19.60 -14.64
N TRP A 24 -27.10 19.82 -13.34
CA TRP A 24 -28.01 19.55 -12.25
C TRP A 24 -29.31 20.33 -12.30
N SER A 25 -29.26 21.66 -12.56
CA SER A 25 -30.43 22.50 -12.63
C SER A 25 -31.38 22.13 -13.79
N GLU A 26 -30.81 21.62 -14.88
CA GLU A 26 -31.56 21.13 -16.05
C GLU A 26 -32.13 19.72 -15.86
N ASN A 27 -31.54 18.92 -14.94
CA ASN A 27 -31.88 17.51 -14.73
C ASN A 27 -31.84 17.14 -13.23
N PRO A 28 -32.73 17.68 -12.37
CA PRO A 28 -32.67 17.48 -10.93
C PRO A 28 -32.83 16.02 -10.47
N ASP A 29 -33.40 15.16 -11.31
CA ASP A 29 -33.59 13.74 -11.05
C ASP A 29 -32.34 12.88 -11.34
N LEU A 30 -31.26 13.51 -11.80
CA LEU A 30 -30.02 12.80 -12.18
C LEU A 30 -29.44 11.95 -11.06
N LEU A 31 -29.46 12.46 -9.82
CA LEU A 31 -28.93 11.76 -8.65
C LEU A 31 -29.94 10.78 -8.04
N ASN A 32 -31.23 10.95 -8.31
CA ASN A 32 -32.30 10.14 -7.71
C ASN A 32 -32.73 8.93 -8.56
N GLY A 33 -32.39 8.90 -9.85
CA GLY A 33 -32.96 7.93 -10.78
C GLY A 33 -31.95 6.98 -11.46
N THR A 34 -30.65 7.14 -11.27
CA THR A 34 -29.63 6.43 -12.07
C THR A 34 -28.93 5.27 -11.38
N GLY A 35 -29.21 5.01 -10.10
CA GLY A 35 -28.45 4.06 -9.27
C GLY A 35 -27.01 4.53 -8.97
N LEU A 36 -26.58 5.66 -9.49
CA LEU A 36 -25.32 6.30 -9.14
C LEU A 36 -25.58 7.29 -8.00
N SER A 37 -25.10 6.98 -6.82
CA SER A 37 -25.19 7.86 -5.65
C SER A 37 -24.41 9.16 -5.87
N PRO A 38 -24.88 10.32 -5.34
CA PRO A 38 -24.07 11.55 -5.24
C PRO A 38 -22.69 11.32 -4.63
N THR A 39 -22.61 10.38 -3.74
CA THR A 39 -21.40 9.85 -3.10
C THR A 39 -20.29 9.46 -4.09
N HIS A 40 -20.67 8.85 -5.22
CA HIS A 40 -19.69 8.43 -6.25
C HIS A 40 -18.96 9.63 -6.85
N TYR A 41 -19.70 10.71 -7.09
CA TYR A 41 -19.15 11.93 -7.67
C TYR A 41 -18.33 12.74 -6.66
N LEU A 42 -18.61 12.64 -5.36
CA LEU A 42 -17.79 13.25 -4.32
C LEU A 42 -16.39 12.64 -4.30
N ASP A 43 -16.30 11.31 -4.33
CA ASP A 43 -15.03 10.60 -4.32
C ASP A 43 -14.20 10.90 -5.58
N ASP A 44 -14.84 11.00 -6.75
CA ASP A 44 -14.17 11.41 -8.00
C ASP A 44 -13.65 12.85 -7.93
N ALA A 45 -14.45 13.80 -7.42
CA ALA A 45 -14.01 15.18 -7.26
C ALA A 45 -12.85 15.31 -6.28
N ILE A 46 -12.88 14.55 -5.17
CA ILE A 46 -11.81 14.52 -4.17
C ILE A 46 -10.55 13.89 -4.76
N ALA A 47 -10.65 12.74 -5.43
CA ALA A 47 -9.50 12.02 -5.98
C ALA A 47 -8.71 12.86 -7.01
N HIS A 48 -9.36 13.83 -7.66
CA HIS A 48 -8.72 14.75 -8.60
C HIS A 48 -8.42 16.14 -8.00
N ASN A 49 -8.60 16.32 -6.70
CA ASN A 49 -8.47 17.59 -5.96
C ASN A 49 -9.28 18.75 -6.57
N HIS A 50 -10.48 18.46 -7.10
CA HIS A 50 -11.38 19.46 -7.72
C HIS A 50 -12.26 20.11 -6.65
N LEU A 51 -11.70 21.00 -5.82
CA LEU A 51 -12.39 21.66 -4.70
C LEU A 51 -13.69 22.37 -5.12
N GLU A 52 -13.69 23.12 -6.22
CA GLU A 52 -14.88 23.83 -6.67
C GLU A 52 -16.01 22.89 -7.15
N VAL A 53 -15.65 21.72 -7.67
CA VAL A 53 -16.63 20.66 -7.99
C VAL A 53 -17.17 20.03 -6.71
N LEU A 54 -16.30 19.73 -5.74
CA LEU A 54 -16.71 19.24 -4.42
C LEU A 54 -17.74 20.17 -3.77
N ARG A 55 -17.44 21.48 -3.74
CA ARG A 55 -18.36 22.51 -3.25
C ARG A 55 -19.69 22.51 -4.01
N ALA A 56 -19.63 22.47 -5.34
CA ALA A 56 -20.83 22.43 -6.18
C ALA A 56 -21.69 21.19 -5.90
N LEU A 57 -21.09 20.03 -5.72
CA LEU A 57 -21.81 18.79 -5.38
C LEU A 57 -22.51 18.91 -4.02
N VAL A 58 -21.86 19.51 -3.02
CA VAL A 58 -22.49 19.73 -1.70
C VAL A 58 -23.59 20.77 -1.77
N GLU A 59 -23.42 21.85 -2.51
CA GLU A 59 -24.48 22.87 -2.76
C GLU A 59 -25.74 22.27 -3.37
N ILE A 60 -25.62 21.26 -4.24
CA ILE A 60 -26.75 20.55 -4.85
C ILE A 60 -27.29 19.39 -4.01
N GLY A 61 -26.78 19.20 -2.78
CA GLY A 61 -27.33 18.29 -1.79
C GLY A 61 -26.55 16.98 -1.60
N ALA A 62 -25.32 16.88 -2.08
CA ALA A 62 -24.47 15.74 -1.75
C ALA A 62 -24.03 15.80 -0.28
N ASP A 63 -24.12 14.69 0.42
CA ASP A 63 -23.71 14.57 1.83
C ASP A 63 -22.29 14.01 1.95
N ILE A 64 -21.36 14.84 2.45
CA ILE A 64 -19.96 14.46 2.65
C ILE A 64 -19.77 13.34 3.70
N ASN A 65 -20.77 13.03 4.50
CA ASN A 65 -20.75 12.00 5.52
C ASN A 65 -21.55 10.74 5.14
N SER A 66 -22.15 10.71 3.95
CA SER A 66 -22.82 9.50 3.46
C SER A 66 -21.80 8.39 3.14
N GLN A 67 -22.23 7.11 3.22
CA GLN A 67 -21.37 5.97 2.91
C GLN A 67 -21.00 5.91 1.42
N SER A 68 -19.77 5.51 1.11
CA SER A 68 -19.32 5.21 -0.25
C SER A 68 -19.93 3.89 -0.73
N ILE A 69 -20.52 3.89 -1.93
CA ILE A 69 -21.13 2.67 -2.48
C ILE A 69 -20.05 1.82 -3.17
N GLY A 70 -19.85 0.60 -2.68
CA GLY A 70 -18.98 -0.41 -3.33
C GLY A 70 -17.49 -0.29 -3.05
N ARG A 71 -17.07 0.55 -2.09
CA ARG A 71 -15.71 0.62 -1.53
C ARG A 71 -15.77 0.43 -0.03
N ASP A 72 -14.68 -0.04 0.57
CA ASP A 72 -14.51 -0.01 2.02
C ASP A 72 -14.77 1.41 2.51
N ASP A 73 -15.70 1.59 3.48
CA ASP A 73 -16.11 2.91 3.98
C ASP A 73 -15.02 3.50 4.89
N ARG A 74 -13.91 3.92 4.29
CA ARG A 74 -12.80 4.59 4.99
C ARG A 74 -12.99 6.10 5.10
N GLY A 75 -14.04 6.61 4.47
CA GLY A 75 -14.43 8.01 4.48
C GLY A 75 -13.67 8.92 3.52
N ARG A 76 -14.21 10.12 3.32
CA ARG A 76 -13.70 11.08 2.33
C ARG A 76 -12.39 11.74 2.70
N ALA A 77 -12.11 11.90 4.00
CA ALA A 77 -10.81 12.37 4.46
C ALA A 77 -9.70 11.37 4.07
N TRP A 78 -9.95 10.05 4.16
CA TRP A 78 -9.02 9.04 3.68
C TRP A 78 -8.83 9.13 2.14
N CYS A 79 -9.92 9.31 1.40
CA CYS A 79 -9.84 9.49 -0.05
C CYS A 79 -8.97 10.70 -0.41
N ALA A 80 -9.11 11.82 0.31
CA ALA A 80 -8.32 13.02 0.09
C ALA A 80 -6.83 12.79 0.41
N VAL A 81 -6.52 12.16 1.55
CA VAL A 81 -5.12 11.87 1.94
C VAL A 81 -4.47 10.90 0.96
N SER A 82 -5.17 9.82 0.58
CA SER A 82 -4.62 8.79 -0.32
C SER A 82 -4.39 9.26 -1.76
N ASN A 83 -5.00 10.38 -2.16
CA ASN A 83 -4.84 10.98 -3.49
C ASN A 83 -4.10 12.34 -3.47
N ASP A 84 -3.48 12.72 -2.34
CA ASP A 84 -2.79 14.01 -2.15
C ASP A 84 -3.69 15.23 -2.47
N ALA A 85 -4.99 15.10 -2.18
CA ALA A 85 -6.00 16.13 -2.47
C ALA A 85 -6.10 17.15 -1.31
N THR A 86 -5.04 17.93 -1.10
CA THR A 86 -4.85 18.80 0.07
C THR A 86 -5.91 19.89 0.19
N ASP A 87 -6.32 20.53 -0.92
CA ASP A 87 -7.36 21.57 -0.90
C ASP A 87 -8.73 20.99 -0.52
N CYS A 88 -9.04 19.80 -1.05
CA CYS A 88 -10.26 19.09 -0.69
C CYS A 88 -10.25 18.63 0.77
N LEU A 89 -9.10 18.13 1.26
CA LEU A 89 -8.98 17.69 2.65
C LEU A 89 -9.20 18.86 3.62
N GLU A 90 -8.53 19.99 3.38
CA GLU A 90 -8.68 21.18 4.23
C GLU A 90 -10.16 21.62 4.30
N TRP A 91 -10.81 21.69 3.14
CA TRP A 91 -12.21 22.07 3.08
C TRP A 91 -13.12 21.04 3.79
N LEU A 92 -12.89 19.75 3.60
CA LEU A 92 -13.65 18.67 4.23
C LEU A 92 -13.55 18.75 5.76
N LEU A 93 -12.35 18.96 6.30
CA LEU A 93 -12.12 19.10 7.75
C LEU A 93 -12.84 20.33 8.32
N GLN A 94 -12.76 21.48 7.63
CA GLN A 94 -13.48 22.70 8.00
C GLN A 94 -15.01 22.54 7.95
N ASN A 95 -15.53 21.59 7.18
CA ASN A 95 -16.96 21.29 7.07
C ASN A 95 -17.39 20.05 7.87
N ASN A 96 -16.63 19.66 8.87
CA ASN A 96 -16.94 18.58 9.81
C ASN A 96 -17.17 17.22 9.12
N VAL A 97 -16.32 16.86 8.15
CA VAL A 97 -16.31 15.51 7.61
C VAL A 97 -16.05 14.50 8.72
N ARG A 98 -16.72 13.37 8.67
CA ARG A 98 -16.45 12.26 9.58
C ARG A 98 -15.07 11.67 9.29
N ILE A 99 -14.19 11.70 10.28
CA ILE A 99 -12.81 11.18 10.17
C ILE A 99 -12.60 9.93 11.02
N ASN A 100 -13.39 9.74 12.09
CA ASN A 100 -13.33 8.57 12.95
C ASN A 100 -14.48 7.61 12.62
N PHE A 101 -14.18 6.33 12.55
CA PHE A 101 -15.11 5.27 12.14
C PHE A 101 -15.10 4.16 13.16
N ASP A 102 -16.29 3.79 13.65
CA ASP A 102 -16.44 2.64 14.52
C ASP A 102 -16.34 1.37 13.69
N THR A 103 -15.36 0.53 14.00
CA THR A 103 -15.22 -0.82 13.49
C THR A 103 -15.54 -1.82 14.61
N PRO A 104 -15.74 -3.11 14.31
CA PRO A 104 -15.96 -4.11 15.35
C PRO A 104 -14.85 -4.14 16.41
N GLU A 105 -13.64 -3.73 16.05
CA GLU A 105 -12.44 -3.83 16.88
C GLU A 105 -12.14 -2.54 17.66
N ALA A 106 -12.40 -1.38 17.06
CA ALA A 106 -12.09 -0.07 17.66
C ALA A 106 -12.69 1.08 16.86
N THR A 107 -12.73 2.28 17.44
CA THR A 107 -12.90 3.52 16.68
C THR A 107 -11.57 3.88 16.04
N ARG A 108 -11.50 4.02 14.71
CA ARG A 108 -10.27 4.24 13.91
C ARG A 108 -10.39 5.50 13.08
N CYS A 109 -9.25 6.10 12.77
CA CYS A 109 -9.12 7.17 11.78
C CYS A 109 -8.27 6.72 10.59
N PHE A 110 -8.91 6.20 9.54
CA PHE A 110 -8.21 5.69 8.36
C PHE A 110 -7.39 6.77 7.62
N ALA A 111 -7.83 8.03 7.66
CA ALA A 111 -7.07 9.15 7.10
C ALA A 111 -5.76 9.37 7.86
N LEU A 112 -5.79 9.29 9.20
CA LEU A 112 -4.59 9.40 10.03
C LEU A 112 -3.64 8.22 9.79
N GLU A 113 -4.17 7.00 9.70
CA GLU A 113 -3.37 5.82 9.38
C GLU A 113 -2.64 5.97 8.03
N CYS A 114 -3.35 6.47 7.01
CA CYS A 114 -2.77 6.74 5.70
C CYS A 114 -1.67 7.83 5.79
N ALA A 115 -1.94 8.94 6.48
CA ALA A 115 -0.97 10.01 6.67
C ALA A 115 0.30 9.53 7.41
N CYS A 116 0.12 8.67 8.42
CA CYS A 116 1.24 8.03 9.13
C CYS A 116 2.04 7.08 8.21
N ALA A 117 1.36 6.32 7.37
CA ALA A 117 2.00 5.36 6.46
C ALA A 117 2.84 6.03 5.36
N ILE A 118 2.47 7.24 4.93
CA ILE A 118 3.22 8.03 3.94
C ILE A 118 4.19 9.04 4.57
N GLY A 119 4.24 9.14 5.90
CA GLY A 119 5.12 10.04 6.63
C GLY A 119 4.75 11.53 6.54
N ALA A 120 3.49 11.85 6.23
CA ALA A 120 3.04 13.23 6.02
C ALA A 120 2.72 13.94 7.36
N LEU A 121 3.75 14.43 8.06
CA LEU A 121 3.61 15.01 9.41
C LEU A 121 2.61 16.17 9.49
N ASP A 122 2.56 17.02 8.46
CA ASP A 122 1.63 18.16 8.46
C ASP A 122 0.17 17.69 8.36
N LEU A 123 -0.11 16.66 7.57
CA LEU A 123 -1.43 16.01 7.51
C LEU A 123 -1.77 15.29 8.81
N VAL A 124 -0.80 14.64 9.44
CA VAL A 124 -0.97 14.01 10.76
C VAL A 124 -1.41 15.04 11.79
N ARG A 125 -0.70 16.17 11.88
CA ARG A 125 -1.06 17.28 12.79
C ARG A 125 -2.45 17.83 12.51
N GLN A 126 -2.73 18.11 11.23
CA GLN A 126 -4.03 18.65 10.81
C GLN A 126 -5.18 17.72 11.19
N LEU A 127 -5.05 16.41 10.97
CA LEU A 127 -6.08 15.43 11.34
C LEU A 127 -6.26 15.34 12.85
N ILE A 128 -5.18 15.36 13.62
CA ILE A 128 -5.22 15.34 15.09
C ILE A 128 -5.89 16.60 15.64
N ASP A 129 -5.58 17.78 15.11
CA ASP A 129 -6.21 19.05 15.48
C ASP A 129 -7.72 19.05 15.22
N HIS A 130 -8.19 18.24 14.26
CA HIS A 130 -9.62 18.03 13.97
C HIS A 130 -10.22 16.82 14.69
N GLY A 131 -9.52 16.25 15.68
CA GLY A 131 -10.05 15.21 16.56
C GLY A 131 -9.88 13.78 16.05
N ALA A 132 -8.89 13.52 15.19
CA ALA A 132 -8.54 12.15 14.85
C ALA A 132 -8.11 11.37 16.09
N VAL A 133 -8.68 10.18 16.30
CA VAL A 133 -8.30 9.32 17.42
C VAL A 133 -6.89 8.76 17.19
N THR A 134 -6.08 8.71 18.26
CA THR A 134 -4.68 8.26 18.21
C THR A 134 -4.38 7.14 19.20
N ASP A 135 -5.25 6.92 20.18
CA ASP A 135 -5.03 6.05 21.34
C ASP A 135 -5.73 4.69 21.21
N TYR A 136 -6.21 4.36 20.02
CA TYR A 136 -6.85 3.07 19.80
C TYR A 136 -5.82 1.97 19.51
N ARG A 137 -6.21 0.76 19.87
CA ARG A 137 -5.52 -0.47 19.52
C ARG A 137 -6.54 -1.40 18.87
N TRP A 138 -6.42 -1.61 17.60
CA TRP A 138 -7.30 -2.57 16.94
C TRP A 138 -6.69 -3.97 16.96
N LYS A 139 -7.57 -4.95 17.05
CA LYS A 139 -7.20 -6.36 17.08
C LYS A 139 -7.85 -7.07 15.90
N GLU A 140 -7.17 -8.07 15.36
CA GLU A 140 -7.77 -9.03 14.46
C GLU A 140 -7.83 -10.37 15.19
N GLY A 141 -9.04 -10.76 15.62
CA GLY A 141 -9.20 -11.83 16.60
C GLY A 141 -8.55 -11.43 17.93
N ASP A 142 -7.69 -12.30 18.49
CA ASP A 142 -6.98 -12.04 19.74
C ASP A 142 -5.64 -11.30 19.54
N ARG A 143 -5.26 -10.97 18.30
CA ARG A 143 -3.96 -10.36 17.99
C ARG A 143 -4.06 -8.85 17.94
N PRO A 144 -3.20 -8.10 18.69
CA PRO A 144 -3.10 -6.66 18.53
C PRO A 144 -2.51 -6.34 17.16
N ARG A 145 -3.12 -5.39 16.42
CA ARG A 145 -2.66 -4.97 15.08
C ARG A 145 -1.96 -3.62 15.07
N GLY A 146 -2.03 -2.86 16.15
CA GLY A 146 -1.31 -1.60 16.29
C GLY A 146 -2.19 -0.36 16.38
N ASN A 147 -1.58 0.77 16.17
CA ASN A 147 -2.16 2.12 16.25
C ASN A 147 -1.42 3.04 15.26
N PRO A 148 -1.75 4.34 15.14
CA PRO A 148 -1.05 5.26 14.26
C PRO A 148 0.46 5.33 14.48
N LEU A 149 0.94 5.18 15.73
CA LEU A 149 2.36 5.15 16.05
C LEU A 149 3.05 3.91 15.44
N THR A 150 2.43 2.73 15.56
CA THR A 150 2.91 1.50 14.93
C THR A 150 3.08 1.68 13.42
N ILE A 151 2.10 2.34 12.77
CA ILE A 151 2.14 2.58 11.32
C ILE A 151 3.29 3.50 10.93
N ALA A 152 3.48 4.62 11.66
CA ALA A 152 4.55 5.57 11.39
C ALA A 152 5.94 4.93 11.57
N VAL A 153 6.08 4.16 12.64
CA VAL A 153 7.29 3.41 12.96
C VAL A 153 7.61 2.39 11.87
N ASN A 154 6.64 1.58 11.47
CA ASN A 154 6.79 0.57 10.42
C ASN A 154 7.09 1.18 9.04
N GLY A 155 6.61 2.40 8.79
CA GLY A 155 6.93 3.17 7.60
C GLY A 155 8.33 3.82 7.63
N GLY A 156 9.07 3.72 8.74
CA GLY A 156 10.36 4.40 8.92
C GLY A 156 10.23 5.92 9.09
N HIS A 157 9.06 6.41 9.44
CA HIS A 157 8.75 7.84 9.55
C HIS A 157 8.97 8.35 10.98
N GLU A 158 10.24 8.36 11.45
CA GLU A 158 10.58 8.68 12.84
C GLU A 158 10.05 10.05 13.28
N HIS A 159 10.08 11.06 12.42
CA HIS A 159 9.56 12.40 12.73
C HIS A 159 8.04 12.40 13.02
N VAL A 160 7.26 11.50 12.38
CA VAL A 160 5.83 11.28 12.68
C VAL A 160 5.70 10.49 13.98
N ALA A 161 6.51 9.46 14.18
CA ALA A 161 6.51 8.64 15.38
C ALA A 161 6.85 9.49 16.63
N GLU A 162 7.87 10.34 16.57
CA GLU A 162 8.22 11.27 17.65
C GLU A 162 7.06 12.22 17.98
N HIS A 163 6.37 12.74 16.96
CA HIS A 163 5.21 13.59 17.20
C HIS A 163 4.09 12.83 17.91
N LEU A 164 3.74 11.62 17.45
CA LEU A 164 2.71 10.78 18.07
C LEU A 164 3.07 10.41 19.50
N ARG A 165 4.34 10.09 19.80
CA ARG A 165 4.84 9.87 21.17
C ARG A 165 4.67 11.11 22.03
N SER A 166 4.98 12.29 21.49
CA SER A 166 4.88 13.57 22.23
C SER A 166 3.47 13.92 22.67
N ILE A 167 2.46 13.42 21.97
CA ILE A 167 1.03 13.61 22.33
C ILE A 167 0.45 12.44 23.12
N GLY A 168 1.26 11.45 23.50
CA GLY A 168 0.87 10.33 24.36
C GLY A 168 0.23 9.16 23.63
N THR A 169 0.41 9.01 22.32
CA THR A 169 0.01 7.78 21.62
C THR A 169 0.74 6.58 22.24
N PRO A 170 0.02 5.50 22.64
CA PRO A 170 0.65 4.36 23.29
C PRO A 170 1.69 3.67 22.40
N GLU A 171 2.82 3.26 23.01
CA GLU A 171 3.79 2.42 22.32
C GLU A 171 3.14 1.11 21.85
N PRO A 172 3.55 0.58 20.70
CA PRO A 172 3.06 -0.71 20.23
C PRO A 172 3.39 -1.83 21.24
N GLU A 173 2.45 -2.72 21.47
CA GLU A 173 2.75 -3.96 22.19
C GLU A 173 3.57 -4.85 21.26
N LEU A 174 4.78 -5.19 21.69
CA LEU A 174 5.62 -6.13 20.97
C LEU A 174 4.96 -7.51 21.01
N PRO A 175 4.85 -8.23 19.86
CA PRO A 175 4.48 -9.63 19.89
C PRO A 175 5.55 -10.39 20.70
N ASP A 176 5.11 -11.41 21.43
CA ASP A 176 6.03 -12.32 22.11
C ASP A 176 6.93 -12.96 21.05
N GLN A 177 8.25 -12.73 21.15
CA GLN A 177 9.22 -13.22 20.15
C GLN A 177 9.25 -14.75 20.05
N ASN A 178 8.57 -15.45 20.95
CA ASN A 178 8.45 -16.90 20.94
C ASN A 178 7.37 -17.47 19.98
N GLU A 179 6.55 -16.64 19.33
CA GLU A 179 5.58 -17.13 18.33
C GLU A 179 6.18 -17.44 16.94
N ASN A 180 7.49 -17.27 16.76
CA ASN A 180 8.19 -17.51 15.50
C ASN A 180 8.63 -18.98 15.28
N ASP A 181 7.85 -19.94 15.79
CA ASP A 181 8.14 -21.39 15.63
C ASP A 181 7.88 -21.92 14.19
N ARG A 182 7.55 -21.02 13.25
CA ARG A 182 7.32 -21.34 11.84
C ARG A 182 8.57 -21.25 10.95
N TRP A 183 9.74 -21.13 11.55
CA TRP A 183 11.00 -21.01 10.81
C TRP A 183 11.41 -22.31 10.10
N ASP A 184 11.16 -23.45 10.71
CA ASP A 184 11.62 -24.73 10.19
C ASP A 184 11.07 -25.07 8.79
N PRO A 185 9.76 -24.91 8.50
CA PRO A 185 9.24 -25.15 7.17
C PRO A 185 9.81 -24.21 6.10
N LEU A 186 9.91 -22.90 6.40
CA LEU A 186 10.50 -21.92 5.48
C LEU A 186 11.98 -22.22 5.26
N ARG A 187 12.74 -22.50 6.33
CA ARG A 187 14.17 -22.82 6.22
C ARG A 187 14.40 -24.07 5.37
N ALA A 188 13.66 -25.15 5.63
CA ALA A 188 13.76 -26.38 4.86
C ALA A 188 13.45 -26.14 3.36
N HIS A 189 12.43 -25.33 3.10
CA HIS A 189 12.06 -24.94 1.74
C HIS A 189 13.19 -24.16 1.05
N LEU A 190 13.69 -23.11 1.68
CA LEU A 190 14.76 -22.27 1.11
C LEU A 190 16.05 -23.06 0.88
N THR A 191 16.44 -23.90 1.86
CA THR A 191 17.62 -24.75 1.74
C THR A 191 17.56 -25.67 0.52
N SER A 192 16.37 -26.18 0.20
CA SER A 192 16.19 -27.09 -0.95
C SER A 192 16.39 -26.45 -2.32
N TYR A 193 16.29 -25.12 -2.42
CA TYR A 193 16.40 -24.38 -3.70
C TYR A 193 17.60 -23.44 -3.75
N PHE A 194 17.99 -22.83 -2.66
CA PHE A 194 18.97 -21.73 -2.63
C PHE A 194 20.19 -22.01 -1.77
N GLY A 195 20.17 -23.03 -0.93
CA GLY A 195 21.23 -23.33 0.04
C GLY A 195 20.86 -22.88 1.47
N GLU A 196 21.78 -23.11 2.41
CA GLU A 196 21.54 -22.79 3.81
C GLU A 196 21.46 -21.28 4.05
N PRO A 197 20.41 -20.79 4.74
CA PRO A 197 20.32 -19.41 5.18
C PRO A 197 21.41 -19.07 6.19
N GLU A 198 21.85 -17.81 6.20
CA GLU A 198 22.72 -17.28 7.24
C GLU A 198 22.06 -17.42 8.63
N ALA A 199 22.89 -17.53 9.67
CA ALA A 199 22.39 -17.67 11.04
C ALA A 199 21.76 -16.37 11.54
N ASP A 200 22.31 -15.23 11.10
CA ASP A 200 21.84 -13.91 11.50
C ASP A 200 20.83 -13.39 10.48
N GLU A 201 19.65 -13.03 10.95
CA GLU A 201 18.61 -12.40 10.15
C GLU A 201 18.67 -10.89 10.31
N ILE A 202 18.28 -10.18 9.26
CA ILE A 202 18.13 -8.72 9.29
C ILE A 202 16.75 -8.38 9.87
N SER A 203 16.72 -8.09 11.16
CA SER A 203 15.53 -7.61 11.84
C SER A 203 15.28 -6.14 11.54
N GLN A 204 14.04 -5.68 11.68
CA GLN A 204 13.75 -4.25 11.68
C GLN A 204 14.26 -3.64 13.00
N ASP A 205 14.84 -2.43 12.92
CA ASP A 205 15.24 -1.64 14.10
C ASP A 205 14.02 -1.29 14.97
N VAL A 206 12.85 -1.28 14.35
CA VAL A 206 11.57 -1.01 15.01
C VAL A 206 10.64 -2.21 14.85
N PRO A 207 10.04 -2.68 15.95
CA PRO A 207 9.17 -3.85 15.92
C PRO A 207 7.93 -3.59 15.08
N THR A 208 7.69 -4.46 14.12
CA THR A 208 6.46 -4.46 13.30
C THR A 208 5.50 -5.55 13.76
N GLN A 209 4.24 -5.46 13.31
CA GLN A 209 3.27 -6.53 13.49
C GLN A 209 2.64 -6.90 12.14
N PRO A 210 2.85 -8.15 11.66
CA PRO A 210 3.73 -9.17 12.26
C PRO A 210 5.19 -8.72 12.31
N ALA A 211 5.99 -9.33 13.22
CA ALA A 211 7.43 -9.10 13.25
C ALA A 211 8.04 -9.65 11.95
N ILE A 212 8.65 -8.75 11.17
CA ILE A 212 9.27 -9.11 9.90
C ILE A 212 10.78 -9.09 10.06
N SER A 213 11.42 -10.21 9.73
CA SER A 213 12.86 -10.28 9.51
C SER A 213 13.16 -10.66 8.06
N ILE A 214 14.39 -10.45 7.63
CA ILE A 214 14.86 -10.84 6.31
C ILE A 214 15.93 -11.91 6.48
N VAL A 215 15.65 -13.07 5.92
CA VAL A 215 16.57 -14.19 5.78
C VAL A 215 17.46 -13.92 4.59
N VAL A 216 18.77 -14.13 4.76
CA VAL A 216 19.77 -13.92 3.72
C VAL A 216 20.38 -15.27 3.34
N ILE A 217 20.47 -15.55 2.04
CA ILE A 217 21.13 -16.73 1.50
C ILE A 217 22.11 -16.27 0.42
N ARG A 218 23.39 -16.56 0.60
CA ARG A 218 24.45 -16.16 -0.34
C ARG A 218 24.94 -17.35 -1.14
N SER A 219 25.13 -17.08 -2.42
CA SER A 219 25.83 -18.00 -3.33
C SER A 219 26.85 -17.22 -4.15
N ASP A 220 27.62 -17.92 -4.99
CA ASP A 220 28.63 -17.30 -5.85
C ASP A 220 28.00 -16.37 -6.91
N ASP A 221 26.76 -16.65 -7.32
CA ASP A 221 26.09 -15.97 -8.41
C ASP A 221 25.08 -14.89 -7.94
N GLN A 222 24.52 -15.08 -6.74
CA GLN A 222 23.43 -14.21 -6.25
C GLN A 222 23.31 -14.23 -4.72
N THR A 223 22.67 -13.19 -4.19
CA THR A 223 22.15 -13.16 -2.82
C THR A 223 20.62 -13.18 -2.88
N VAL A 224 20.01 -14.10 -2.14
CA VAL A 224 18.56 -14.23 -2.01
C VAL A 224 18.13 -13.65 -0.68
N LEU A 225 17.16 -12.75 -0.73
CA LEU A 225 16.53 -12.11 0.43
C LEU A 225 15.10 -12.59 0.52
N VAL A 226 14.69 -13.10 1.67
CA VAL A 226 13.32 -13.60 1.88
C VAL A 226 12.78 -13.02 3.17
N THR A 227 11.56 -12.50 3.13
CA THR A 227 10.87 -12.10 4.36
C THR A 227 10.54 -13.35 5.19
N ARG A 228 10.60 -13.19 6.50
CA ARG A 228 10.11 -14.15 7.47
C ARG A 228 9.19 -13.44 8.46
N GLY A 229 8.00 -13.99 8.62
CA GLY A 229 7.00 -13.46 9.54
C GLY A 229 5.77 -12.85 8.87
N MET A 230 5.82 -12.52 7.57
CA MET A 230 4.65 -12.03 6.86
C MET A 230 3.53 -13.08 6.85
N SER A 231 3.87 -14.36 6.65
CA SER A 231 2.94 -15.49 6.65
C SER A 231 2.40 -15.90 8.02
N VAL A 232 2.89 -15.32 9.12
CA VAL A 232 2.37 -15.58 10.49
C VAL A 232 0.91 -15.17 10.61
N ALA A 233 0.51 -14.12 9.90
CA ALA A 233 -0.88 -13.67 9.83
C ALA A 233 -1.37 -13.72 8.38
N PRO A 234 -2.54 -14.36 8.12
CA PRO A 234 -3.08 -14.38 6.76
C PRO A 234 -3.54 -13.00 6.32
N ILE A 235 -3.49 -12.77 5.00
CA ILE A 235 -4.07 -11.61 4.35
C ILE A 235 -5.44 -12.02 3.81
N THR A 236 -6.50 -11.38 4.27
CA THR A 236 -7.85 -11.66 3.79
C THR A 236 -8.03 -11.09 2.38
N GLN A 237 -8.35 -11.95 1.42
CA GLN A 237 -8.63 -11.55 0.05
C GLN A 237 -10.06 -11.01 -0.09
N GLY A 238 -10.34 -10.29 -1.18
CA GLY A 238 -11.65 -9.72 -1.44
C GLY A 238 -12.81 -10.75 -1.55
N ASP A 239 -12.49 -12.02 -1.80
CA ASP A 239 -13.42 -13.15 -1.81
C ASP A 239 -13.55 -13.86 -0.44
N GLY A 240 -12.87 -13.36 0.59
CA GLY A 240 -12.85 -13.92 1.94
C GLY A 240 -11.81 -15.05 2.15
N ASN A 241 -11.08 -15.45 1.11
CA ASN A 241 -10.03 -16.45 1.25
C ASN A 241 -8.82 -15.87 2.00
N GLN A 242 -8.12 -16.75 2.72
CA GLN A 242 -6.90 -16.40 3.46
C GLN A 242 -5.66 -16.71 2.62
N LEU A 243 -4.80 -15.71 2.43
CA LEU A 243 -3.51 -15.85 1.74
C LEU A 243 -2.39 -15.77 2.77
N TYR A 244 -1.58 -16.81 2.83
CA TYR A 244 -0.31 -16.83 3.55
C TYR A 244 0.81 -16.58 2.54
N THR A 245 1.69 -15.60 2.79
CA THR A 245 2.69 -15.21 1.81
C THR A 245 3.97 -14.70 2.44
N GLU A 246 5.07 -14.89 1.71
CA GLU A 246 6.37 -14.25 1.97
C GLU A 246 6.88 -13.61 0.68
N LEU A 247 7.74 -12.61 0.81
CA LEU A 247 8.37 -11.93 -0.32
C LEU A 247 9.77 -12.46 -0.54
N ILE A 248 10.16 -12.55 -1.82
CA ILE A 248 11.51 -12.96 -2.21
C ILE A 248 12.10 -11.94 -3.19
N MET A 249 13.38 -11.61 -2.99
CA MET A 249 14.15 -10.75 -3.87
C MET A 249 15.51 -11.40 -4.12
N GLN A 250 15.85 -11.55 -5.40
CA GLN A 250 17.15 -12.08 -5.81
C GLN A 250 18.00 -10.91 -6.32
N VAL A 251 19.16 -10.71 -5.75
CA VAL A 251 20.07 -9.61 -6.11
C VAL A 251 21.44 -10.14 -6.48
N PRO A 252 22.23 -9.41 -7.29
CA PRO A 252 23.60 -9.80 -7.62
C PRO A 252 24.45 -10.08 -6.38
N ALA A 253 25.34 -11.06 -6.46
CA ALA A 253 26.21 -11.47 -5.35
C ALA A 253 27.14 -10.35 -4.86
N ASP A 254 27.45 -9.38 -5.71
CA ASP A 254 28.29 -8.22 -5.38
C ASP A 254 27.57 -7.12 -4.58
N TRP A 255 26.26 -7.27 -4.33
CA TRP A 255 25.57 -6.33 -3.45
C TRP A 255 25.95 -6.61 -1.99
N ALA A 256 26.46 -5.57 -1.31
CA ALA A 256 26.91 -5.70 0.08
C ALA A 256 25.71 -5.72 1.05
N ILE A 257 24.88 -6.76 0.97
CA ILE A 257 23.68 -6.90 1.82
C ILE A 257 24.10 -7.07 3.29
N GLY A 258 23.50 -6.26 4.18
CA GLY A 258 23.72 -6.35 5.63
C GLY A 258 23.20 -5.14 6.38
N THR A 259 22.99 -5.27 7.69
CA THR A 259 22.50 -4.20 8.58
C THR A 259 23.45 -3.02 8.67
N GLU A 260 24.76 -3.31 8.73
CA GLU A 260 25.83 -2.30 8.82
C GLU A 260 26.27 -1.78 7.45
N SER A 261 25.59 -2.18 6.37
CA SER A 261 25.97 -1.79 5.03
C SER A 261 25.63 -0.32 4.73
N GLU A 262 26.62 0.44 4.26
CA GLU A 262 26.40 1.78 3.72
C GLU A 262 26.00 1.78 2.24
N ASP A 263 25.96 0.58 1.59
CA ASP A 263 25.51 0.44 0.22
C ASP A 263 24.02 0.80 0.08
N ARG A 264 23.73 1.80 -0.75
CA ARG A 264 22.36 2.25 -1.02
C ARG A 264 21.46 1.16 -1.60
N LYS A 265 22.03 0.22 -2.37
CA LYS A 265 21.29 -0.93 -2.93
C LYS A 265 20.84 -1.87 -1.83
N SER A 266 21.74 -2.15 -0.85
CA SER A 266 21.42 -2.95 0.33
C SER A 266 20.30 -2.31 1.14
N LYS A 267 20.45 -1.03 1.48
CA LYS A 267 19.43 -0.28 2.24
C LYS A 267 18.07 -0.28 1.54
N TRP A 268 18.07 -0.04 0.21
CA TRP A 268 16.84 -0.09 -0.57
C TRP A 268 16.18 -1.48 -0.58
N ALA A 269 16.95 -2.54 -0.83
CA ALA A 269 16.41 -3.89 -0.92
C ALA A 269 15.76 -4.34 0.39
N ILE A 270 16.44 -4.07 1.51
CA ILE A 270 15.95 -4.38 2.86
C ILE A 270 14.68 -3.57 3.16
N ALA A 271 14.72 -2.25 2.99
CA ALA A 271 13.57 -1.38 3.26
C ALA A 271 12.37 -1.73 2.37
N CYS A 272 12.59 -2.02 1.09
CA CYS A 272 11.54 -2.42 0.15
C CYS A 272 10.81 -3.68 0.62
N LEU A 273 11.54 -4.74 0.97
CA LEU A 273 10.94 -5.97 1.47
C LEU A 273 10.19 -5.76 2.78
N GLN A 274 10.77 -5.05 3.73
CA GLN A 274 10.15 -4.77 5.02
C GLN A 274 8.86 -3.97 4.88
N GLN A 275 8.85 -2.90 4.08
CA GLN A 275 7.67 -2.07 3.85
C GLN A 275 6.56 -2.83 3.14
N LEU A 276 6.88 -3.56 2.07
CA LEU A 276 5.90 -4.35 1.33
C LEU A 276 5.31 -5.48 2.17
N ALA A 277 6.11 -6.14 3.02
CA ALA A 277 5.63 -7.22 3.86
C ALA A 277 4.65 -6.74 4.95
N VAL A 278 4.85 -5.55 5.46
CA VAL A 278 3.97 -4.96 6.49
C VAL A 278 2.72 -4.31 5.89
N PHE A 279 2.81 -3.81 4.66
CA PHE A 279 1.76 -3.03 4.01
C PHE A 279 0.36 -3.67 4.04
N PRO A 280 0.15 -4.94 3.64
CA PRO A 280 -1.19 -5.54 3.65
C PRO A 280 -1.76 -5.70 5.06
N HIS A 281 -0.91 -5.92 6.05
CA HIS A 281 -1.31 -6.07 7.45
C HIS A 281 -1.76 -4.74 8.08
N ILE A 282 -1.15 -3.61 7.64
CA ILE A 282 -1.52 -2.28 8.10
C ILE A 282 -2.73 -1.76 7.34
N SER A 283 -2.72 -1.88 6.01
CA SER A 283 -3.75 -1.29 5.15
C SER A 283 -5.05 -2.08 5.15
N GLY A 284 -5.02 -3.36 5.56
CA GLY A 284 -6.13 -4.30 5.39
C GLY A 284 -6.47 -4.55 3.91
N GLN A 285 -5.57 -4.19 2.99
CA GLN A 285 -5.79 -4.44 1.56
C GLN A 285 -5.46 -5.89 1.23
N SER A 286 -6.25 -6.49 0.33
CA SER A 286 -5.93 -7.78 -0.24
C SER A 286 -4.62 -7.70 -1.02
N PHE A 287 -3.86 -8.80 -1.01
CA PHE A 287 -2.66 -8.93 -1.82
C PHE A 287 -3.05 -9.68 -3.11
N PRO A 288 -3.29 -8.97 -4.22
CA PRO A 288 -3.74 -9.61 -5.45
C PRO A 288 -2.63 -10.50 -6.04
N PRO A 289 -2.89 -11.26 -7.13
CA PRO A 289 -1.88 -12.06 -7.80
C PRO A 289 -0.62 -11.28 -8.22
N TYR A 290 -0.73 -9.97 -8.28
CA TYR A 290 0.39 -9.03 -8.42
C TYR A 290 0.03 -7.70 -7.76
N LEU A 291 1.04 -6.99 -7.23
CA LEU A 291 0.91 -5.65 -6.66
C LEU A 291 1.96 -4.73 -7.29
N MET A 292 1.54 -3.63 -7.84
CA MET A 292 2.44 -2.59 -8.37
C MET A 292 2.50 -1.42 -7.40
N CYS A 293 3.69 -1.15 -6.87
CA CYS A 293 3.95 -0.10 -5.89
C CYS A 293 4.87 0.97 -6.47
N PRO A 294 4.36 2.14 -6.86
CA PRO A 294 5.21 3.27 -7.24
C PRO A 294 5.94 3.82 -6.02
N ASN A 295 7.16 4.30 -6.21
CA ASN A 295 7.94 4.96 -5.18
C ASN A 295 7.53 6.43 -5.05
N GLY A 296 6.49 6.71 -4.29
CA GLY A 296 5.93 8.04 -4.09
C GLY A 296 4.95 8.50 -5.18
N MET A 297 4.38 9.68 -4.96
CA MET A 297 3.48 10.34 -5.90
C MET A 297 3.82 11.85 -5.96
N PRO A 298 4.35 12.34 -7.10
CA PRO A 298 4.68 11.59 -8.33
C PRO A 298 5.80 10.56 -8.11
N PRO A 299 5.87 9.48 -8.92
CA PRO A 299 6.87 8.44 -8.75
C PRO A 299 8.30 9.00 -8.82
N GLN A 300 9.13 8.63 -7.83
CA GLN A 300 10.52 9.02 -7.70
C GLN A 300 11.44 7.83 -7.94
N PRO A 301 12.69 8.04 -8.39
CA PRO A 301 13.65 6.95 -8.49
C PRO A 301 13.80 6.16 -7.19
N ILE A 302 13.78 4.83 -7.29
CA ILE A 302 14.01 3.95 -6.12
C ILE A 302 15.47 3.96 -5.65
N LEU A 303 16.39 4.30 -6.57
CA LEU A 303 17.81 4.44 -6.33
C LEU A 303 18.36 5.60 -7.16
N GLU A 304 19.21 6.42 -6.56
CA GLU A 304 19.88 7.52 -7.26
C GLU A 304 20.74 7.00 -8.43
N GLY A 305 20.58 7.58 -9.60
CA GLY A 305 21.26 7.18 -10.82
C GLY A 305 20.59 6.05 -11.60
N HIS A 306 19.40 5.62 -11.19
CA HIS A 306 18.57 4.67 -11.90
C HIS A 306 17.18 5.24 -12.18
N ASP A 307 16.57 4.80 -13.29
CA ASP A 307 15.26 5.29 -13.75
C ASP A 307 14.07 4.41 -13.29
N PHE A 308 14.32 3.41 -12.44
CA PHE A 308 13.26 2.63 -11.84
C PHE A 308 12.51 3.48 -10.80
N THR A 309 11.18 3.50 -10.89
CA THR A 309 10.33 4.38 -10.07
C THR A 309 9.34 3.62 -9.18
N GLY A 310 9.53 2.32 -9.06
CA GLY A 310 8.73 1.48 -8.17
C GLY A 310 9.00 0.01 -8.39
N VAL A 311 8.13 -0.84 -7.87
CA VAL A 311 8.29 -2.29 -7.92
C VAL A 311 6.99 -3.01 -8.26
N LEU A 312 7.12 -4.19 -8.85
CA LEU A 312 6.10 -5.20 -9.01
C LEU A 312 6.37 -6.33 -8.01
N ALA A 313 5.41 -6.61 -7.13
CA ALA A 313 5.37 -7.86 -6.39
C ALA A 313 4.43 -8.82 -7.13
N ILE A 314 4.93 -9.94 -7.58
CA ILE A 314 4.17 -10.91 -8.37
C ILE A 314 4.40 -12.31 -7.83
N GLN A 315 3.35 -13.14 -7.81
CA GLN A 315 3.48 -14.53 -7.40
C GLN A 315 4.60 -15.22 -8.20
N ALA A 316 5.54 -15.84 -7.50
CA ALA A 316 6.62 -16.56 -8.14
C ALA A 316 6.07 -17.70 -9.02
N MET A 317 6.63 -17.86 -10.20
CA MET A 317 6.23 -18.91 -11.16
C MET A 317 7.32 -20.01 -11.28
N ALA A 318 7.96 -20.35 -10.17
CA ALA A 318 9.05 -21.31 -10.10
C ALA A 318 8.71 -22.45 -9.14
N ALA A 319 9.55 -23.49 -9.13
CA ALA A 319 9.35 -24.64 -8.24
C ALA A 319 9.33 -24.26 -6.75
N PHE A 320 9.96 -23.16 -6.36
CA PHE A 320 9.95 -22.62 -4.99
C PHE A 320 8.75 -21.71 -4.70
N ALA A 321 7.79 -21.56 -5.61
CA ALA A 321 6.70 -20.59 -5.49
C ALA A 321 5.79 -20.82 -4.28
N THR A 322 5.72 -22.04 -3.76
CA THR A 322 4.89 -22.37 -2.60
C THR A 322 5.56 -23.41 -1.69
N TYR A 323 5.23 -23.33 -0.40
CA TYR A 323 5.58 -24.39 0.55
C TYR A 323 4.45 -24.62 1.54
N ALA A 324 4.45 -25.78 2.19
CA ALA A 324 3.49 -26.14 3.24
C ALA A 324 4.00 -25.66 4.60
N ASP A 325 3.12 -25.04 5.37
CA ASP A 325 3.35 -24.68 6.78
C ASP A 325 2.13 -25.15 7.59
N GLY A 326 2.25 -26.35 8.16
CA GLY A 326 1.12 -27.04 8.76
C GLY A 326 0.03 -27.33 7.72
N ASP A 327 -1.20 -26.90 8.00
CA ASP A 327 -2.34 -27.02 7.10
C ASP A 327 -2.40 -25.89 6.05
N ASN A 328 -1.50 -24.91 6.12
CA ASN A 328 -1.51 -23.74 5.24
C ASN A 328 -0.51 -23.91 4.09
N THR A 329 -0.83 -23.28 2.96
CA THR A 329 0.11 -23.12 1.85
C THR A 329 0.60 -21.69 1.85
N VAL A 330 1.90 -21.49 1.99
CA VAL A 330 2.54 -20.17 1.88
C VAL A 330 2.98 -19.95 0.44
N THR A 331 2.62 -18.81 -0.11
CA THR A 331 2.94 -18.40 -1.49
C THR A 331 4.05 -17.37 -1.50
N MET A 332 5.07 -17.57 -2.33
CA MET A 332 6.19 -16.64 -2.48
C MET A 332 5.88 -15.60 -3.56
N TYR A 333 6.10 -14.31 -3.25
CA TYR A 333 5.98 -13.21 -4.20
C TYR A 333 7.35 -12.64 -4.52
N HIS A 334 7.66 -12.59 -5.81
CA HIS A 334 8.92 -12.07 -6.31
C HIS A 334 8.83 -10.56 -6.55
N ILE A 335 9.90 -9.83 -6.21
CA ILE A 335 9.96 -8.37 -6.37
C ILE A 335 10.80 -8.01 -7.58
N VAL A 336 10.22 -7.22 -8.50
CA VAL A 336 10.85 -6.75 -9.72
C VAL A 336 10.78 -5.23 -9.81
N PRO A 337 11.90 -4.51 -9.94
CA PRO A 337 11.88 -3.05 -10.16
C PRO A 337 11.19 -2.70 -11.49
N LEU A 338 10.41 -1.61 -11.50
CA LEU A 338 9.68 -1.13 -12.68
C LEU A 338 10.07 0.31 -13.03
N PHE A 339 10.11 0.60 -14.33
CA PHE A 339 10.10 1.96 -14.88
C PHE A 339 8.68 2.55 -14.86
N THR A 340 8.55 3.88 -14.88
CA THR A 340 7.25 4.54 -14.96
C THR A 340 6.42 4.07 -16.15
N GLU A 341 7.03 3.94 -17.32
CA GLU A 341 6.34 3.52 -18.55
C GLU A 341 5.89 2.05 -18.50
N GLU A 342 6.55 1.22 -17.70
CA GLU A 342 6.14 -0.17 -17.46
C GLU A 342 4.88 -0.23 -16.58
N PHE A 343 4.73 0.68 -15.61
CA PHE A 343 3.47 0.87 -14.89
C PHE A 343 2.34 1.28 -15.83
N ASP A 344 2.61 2.24 -16.72
CA ASP A 344 1.61 2.75 -17.67
C ASP A 344 1.22 1.68 -18.68
N LEU A 345 2.19 0.88 -19.16
CA LEU A 345 1.92 -0.28 -20.01
C LEU A 345 1.01 -1.30 -19.29
N ALA A 346 1.35 -1.69 -18.08
CA ALA A 346 0.54 -2.64 -17.32
C ALA A 346 -0.87 -2.12 -17.03
N LYS A 347 -1.04 -0.82 -16.78
CA LYS A 347 -2.35 -0.20 -16.58
C LYS A 347 -3.18 -0.13 -17.88
N SER A 348 -2.55 0.16 -19.01
CA SER A 348 -3.25 0.38 -20.29
C SER A 348 -3.49 -0.91 -21.09
N ALA A 349 -2.54 -1.84 -21.11
CA ALA A 349 -2.58 -3.07 -21.89
C ALA A 349 -2.76 -4.33 -21.02
N GLY A 350 -2.66 -4.19 -19.71
CA GLY A 350 -2.74 -5.30 -18.76
C GLY A 350 -1.38 -5.86 -18.37
N ILE A 351 -1.33 -6.51 -17.19
CA ILE A 351 -0.10 -7.12 -16.68
C ILE A 351 0.46 -8.21 -17.59
N GLY A 352 -0.41 -8.95 -18.31
CA GLY A 352 0.00 -10.00 -19.24
C GLY A 352 0.94 -9.47 -20.32
N GLU A 353 0.63 -8.34 -20.93
CA GLU A 353 1.49 -7.70 -21.94
C GLU A 353 2.88 -7.33 -21.38
N LEU A 354 2.93 -6.81 -20.14
CA LEU A 354 4.19 -6.50 -19.47
C LEU A 354 5.03 -7.76 -19.27
N LEU A 355 4.41 -8.85 -18.80
CA LEU A 355 5.10 -10.12 -18.55
C LEU A 355 5.60 -10.76 -19.84
N GLU A 356 4.83 -10.73 -20.93
CA GLU A 356 5.27 -11.19 -22.25
C GLU A 356 6.52 -10.41 -22.74
N ARG A 357 6.56 -9.11 -22.49
CA ARG A 357 7.74 -8.29 -22.82
C ARG A 357 8.92 -8.59 -21.91
N PHE A 358 8.70 -8.89 -20.64
CA PHE A 358 9.75 -9.35 -19.74
C PHE A 358 10.37 -10.64 -20.27
N ASP A 359 9.57 -11.65 -20.61
CA ASP A 359 10.03 -12.91 -21.18
C ASP A 359 10.82 -12.70 -22.48
N ALA A 360 10.30 -11.86 -23.39
CA ALA A 360 10.94 -11.56 -24.68
C ALA A 360 12.30 -10.85 -24.54
N ARG A 361 12.53 -10.15 -23.42
CA ARG A 361 13.77 -9.41 -23.13
C ARG A 361 14.66 -10.11 -22.10
N GLY A 362 14.26 -11.29 -21.62
CA GLY A 362 14.99 -12.06 -20.62
C GLY A 362 15.04 -11.40 -19.24
N VAL A 363 14.03 -10.62 -18.89
CA VAL A 363 13.89 -10.06 -17.54
C VAL A 363 13.52 -11.21 -16.59
N GLY A 364 14.50 -11.65 -15.82
CA GLY A 364 14.37 -12.77 -14.89
C GLY A 364 14.07 -12.35 -13.46
N GLN A 365 14.29 -13.29 -12.55
CA GLN A 365 14.08 -13.10 -11.12
C GLN A 365 15.26 -12.37 -10.45
N LEU A 366 16.48 -12.48 -11.01
CA LEU A 366 17.64 -11.74 -10.54
C LEU A 366 17.51 -10.27 -10.96
N ILE A 367 17.57 -9.37 -9.97
CA ILE A 367 17.49 -7.93 -10.24
C ILE A 367 18.68 -7.48 -11.05
N ASP A 368 18.39 -6.91 -12.22
CA ASP A 368 19.35 -6.22 -13.08
C ASP A 368 18.97 -4.74 -13.20
N LEU A 369 19.70 -3.88 -12.47
CA LEU A 369 19.48 -2.43 -12.53
C LEU A 369 19.96 -1.79 -13.83
N SER A 370 20.63 -2.53 -14.72
CA SER A 370 21.09 -2.07 -16.04
C SER A 370 20.13 -2.47 -17.17
N ARG A 371 19.09 -3.26 -16.87
CA ARG A 371 18.15 -3.73 -17.88
C ARG A 371 17.45 -2.57 -18.61
N PRO A 372 17.15 -2.71 -19.88
CA PRO A 372 16.38 -1.71 -20.61
C PRO A 372 14.92 -1.69 -20.16
N ASN A 373 14.27 -0.52 -20.33
CA ASN A 373 12.84 -0.37 -20.19
C ASN A 373 12.12 -1.14 -21.30
N VAL A 374 11.31 -2.15 -20.94
CA VAL A 374 10.59 -2.99 -21.91
C VAL A 374 9.34 -2.31 -22.50
N ALA A 375 8.87 -1.23 -21.88
CA ALA A 375 7.76 -0.43 -22.40
C ALA A 375 8.23 0.57 -23.48
N ALA A 376 9.52 0.91 -23.52
CA ALA A 376 10.04 1.77 -24.57
C ALA A 376 9.90 1.08 -25.94
N THR A 377 9.24 1.75 -26.87
CA THR A 377 9.19 1.33 -28.28
C THR A 377 10.59 1.40 -28.86
N LEU A 378 11.03 0.33 -29.55
CA LEU A 378 12.27 0.31 -30.33
C LEU A 378 12.23 1.34 -31.45
#